data_ece0abfc16fa03a5ac0f0ddf7e5575a1
#
_entry.id   ece0abfc16fa03a5ac0f0ddf7e5575a1
#
_cell.length_a   1.000
_cell.length_b   1.000
_cell.length_c   1.000
_cell.angle_alpha   90.00
_cell.angle_beta   90.00
_cell.angle_gamma   90.00
#
_symmetry.space_group_name_H-M   'P 1'
#
loop_
_entity.id
_entity.type
_entity.pdbx_description
1 polymer ?
#
loop_
_entity_poly.entity_id
_entity_poly.type
_entity_poly.pdbx_seq_one_letter_code
_entity_poly.pdbx_strand_id
1 'polypeptide(L)'
;MMKHVDPNFVKNADKEFPLREEMRPRTVETPDGQTIEIDPLNDYFCDAAPKVHRKSYSKIVEAFYNWARAESLWVLGFGTGCGAIEMRPLMTPRFDAYRYGIQWRPTPRQANLLIVSGYLSVKTLKRVIRSYEQMQSPKYVMGLGSCTINGGMYWDSYNTIKRLDDYLPVDVYITGCMPRPEALLSGFDTLKQIIKAGKGEGANIYAENFAQYKANQKAVIKDWDMPDYSW
;
A
#
# COMPACT_ATOMS: atom_id res chain seq x y z
N MET A 1 -2.90 36.05 0.20
CA MET A 1 -3.36 36.43 -1.16
C MET A 1 -3.07 35.22 -2.05
N MET A 2 -4.05 34.32 -2.19
CA MET A 2 -3.94 33.13 -3.06
C MET A 2 -3.99 33.60 -4.51
N LYS A 3 -2.92 33.32 -5.26
CA LYS A 3 -2.93 33.57 -6.71
C LYS A 3 -3.97 32.65 -7.33
N HIS A 4 -4.94 33.22 -7.99
CA HIS A 4 -5.90 32.48 -8.81
C HIS A 4 -5.11 31.65 -9.83
N VAL A 5 -5.25 30.33 -9.76
CA VAL A 5 -4.68 29.45 -10.78
C VAL A 5 -5.51 29.64 -12.05
N ASP A 6 -4.84 29.96 -13.15
CA ASP A 6 -5.50 30.15 -14.44
C ASP A 6 -6.27 28.87 -14.82
N PRO A 7 -7.59 28.93 -15.02
CA PRO A 7 -8.38 27.76 -15.41
C PRO A 7 -7.94 27.17 -16.77
N ASN A 8 -7.17 27.89 -17.56
CA ASN A 8 -6.60 27.40 -18.81
C ASN A 8 -5.22 26.73 -18.64
N PHE A 9 -4.64 26.75 -17.42
CA PHE A 9 -3.35 26.13 -17.16
C PHE A 9 -3.36 24.63 -17.53
N VAL A 10 -4.44 23.92 -17.21
CA VAL A 10 -4.57 22.49 -17.58
C VAL A 10 -4.66 22.30 -19.10
N LYS A 11 -5.37 23.19 -19.81
CA LYS A 11 -5.49 23.12 -21.28
C LYS A 11 -4.20 23.45 -22.02
N ASN A 12 -3.31 24.21 -21.39
CA ASN A 12 -2.03 24.62 -21.97
C ASN A 12 -0.84 23.78 -21.45
N ALA A 13 -1.05 22.92 -20.46
CA ALA A 13 -0.01 22.10 -19.87
C ALA A 13 0.69 21.21 -20.93
N ASP A 14 -0.06 20.68 -21.88
CA ASP A 14 0.48 19.86 -22.98
C ASP A 14 1.40 20.64 -23.92
N LYS A 15 1.26 21.99 -23.97
CA LYS A 15 2.11 22.88 -24.80
C LYS A 15 3.37 23.30 -24.05
N GLU A 16 3.27 23.53 -22.74
CA GLU A 16 4.40 23.95 -21.90
C GLU A 16 5.25 22.77 -21.44
N PHE A 17 4.63 21.62 -21.23
CA PHE A 17 5.28 20.36 -20.82
C PHE A 17 4.86 19.23 -21.73
N PRO A 18 5.38 19.15 -22.97
CA PRO A 18 5.02 18.06 -23.87
C PRO A 18 5.45 16.72 -23.25
N LEU A 19 4.46 15.84 -23.08
CA LEU A 19 4.71 14.47 -22.66
C LEU A 19 5.72 13.84 -23.62
N ARG A 20 6.73 13.14 -23.10
CA ARG A 20 7.65 12.36 -23.92
C ARG A 20 6.83 11.41 -24.80
N GLU A 21 7.25 11.17 -26.03
CA GLU A 21 6.53 10.26 -26.96
C GLU A 21 6.26 8.88 -26.33
N GLU A 22 7.17 8.43 -25.47
CA GLU A 22 7.05 7.18 -24.72
C GLU A 22 5.88 7.16 -23.70
N MET A 23 5.38 8.34 -23.31
CA MET A 23 4.29 8.53 -22.34
C MET A 23 2.94 8.80 -23.00
N ARG A 24 2.87 8.80 -24.33
CA ARG A 24 1.60 8.97 -25.06
C ARG A 24 0.87 7.63 -25.17
N PRO A 25 -0.46 7.64 -25.10
CA PRO A 25 -1.25 6.45 -25.38
C PRO A 25 -0.90 5.91 -26.78
N ARG A 26 -0.65 4.63 -26.86
CA ARG A 26 -0.35 3.96 -28.13
C ARG A 26 -1.13 2.66 -28.26
N THR A 27 -1.62 2.41 -29.44
CA THR A 27 -2.26 1.15 -29.78
C THR A 27 -1.20 0.13 -30.22
N VAL A 28 -1.19 -1.04 -29.61
CA VAL A 28 -0.32 -2.16 -29.96
C VAL A 28 -1.19 -3.33 -30.38
N GLU A 29 -0.92 -3.90 -31.55
CA GLU A 29 -1.55 -5.14 -32.00
C GLU A 29 -0.84 -6.32 -31.37
N THR A 30 -1.59 -7.15 -30.65
CA THR A 30 -1.09 -8.42 -30.11
C THR A 30 -0.97 -9.45 -31.24
N PRO A 31 -0.11 -10.48 -31.07
CA PRO A 31 0.01 -11.57 -32.05
C PRO A 31 -1.30 -12.28 -32.36
N ASP A 32 -2.29 -12.17 -31.50
CA ASP A 32 -3.64 -12.74 -31.61
C ASP A 32 -4.62 -11.82 -32.37
N GLY A 33 -4.14 -10.72 -32.95
CA GLY A 33 -4.95 -9.77 -33.75
C GLY A 33 -5.87 -8.86 -32.94
N GLN A 34 -5.69 -8.78 -31.61
CA GLN A 34 -6.41 -7.84 -30.77
C GLN A 34 -5.63 -6.53 -30.65
N THR A 35 -6.29 -5.42 -30.85
CA THR A 35 -5.75 -4.08 -30.59
C THR A 35 -5.91 -3.73 -29.13
N ILE A 36 -4.80 -3.56 -28.44
CA ILE A 36 -4.78 -3.09 -27.04
C ILE A 36 -4.25 -1.66 -27.03
N GLU A 37 -5.02 -0.76 -26.46
CA GLU A 37 -4.59 0.61 -26.21
C GLU A 37 -3.78 0.62 -24.90
N ILE A 38 -2.49 0.88 -25.02
CA ILE A 38 -1.57 1.01 -23.89
C ILE A 38 -1.47 2.49 -23.55
N ASP A 39 -2.00 2.90 -22.40
CA ASP A 39 -1.78 4.22 -21.84
C ASP A 39 -0.67 4.13 -20.77
N PRO A 40 0.59 4.54 -21.07
CA PRO A 40 1.70 4.41 -20.14
C PRO A 40 1.48 5.16 -18.82
N LEU A 41 0.60 6.16 -18.78
CA LEU A 41 0.24 6.88 -17.56
C LEU A 41 -0.82 6.12 -16.75
N ASN A 42 -1.67 5.35 -17.41
CA ASN A 42 -2.73 4.56 -16.79
C ASN A 42 -2.31 3.11 -16.53
N ASP A 43 -1.45 2.54 -17.38
CA ASP A 43 -0.90 1.17 -17.26
C ASP A 43 0.10 0.99 -16.11
N TYR A 44 0.47 2.09 -15.42
CA TYR A 44 1.14 1.99 -14.12
C TYR A 44 0.26 1.29 -13.06
N PHE A 45 -1.01 1.11 -13.35
CA PHE A 45 -1.97 0.38 -12.52
C PHE A 45 -2.44 -0.86 -13.28
N CYS A 46 -1.62 -1.91 -13.19
CA CYS A 46 -1.98 -3.21 -13.75
C CYS A 46 -3.33 -3.66 -13.18
N ASP A 47 -4.36 -3.69 -14.01
CA ASP A 47 -5.57 -4.46 -13.74
C ASP A 47 -5.32 -5.98 -13.81
N ALA A 48 -4.09 -6.37 -14.15
CA ALA A 48 -3.66 -7.75 -14.17
C ALA A 48 -3.44 -8.26 -12.73
N ALA A 49 -4.08 -9.37 -12.39
CA ALA A 49 -3.88 -10.01 -11.10
C ALA A 49 -2.38 -10.30 -10.87
N PRO A 50 -1.82 -9.95 -9.71
CA PRO A 50 -0.43 -10.24 -9.40
C PRO A 50 -0.22 -11.75 -9.42
N LYS A 51 0.90 -12.20 -9.99
CA LYS A 51 1.21 -13.63 -10.09
C LYS A 51 1.48 -14.19 -8.69
N VAL A 52 0.81 -15.29 -8.35
CA VAL A 52 1.09 -16.06 -7.14
C VAL A 52 2.47 -16.69 -7.26
N HIS A 53 3.42 -16.22 -6.47
CA HIS A 53 4.77 -16.77 -6.47
C HIS A 53 4.89 -17.92 -5.48
N ARG A 54 4.57 -19.14 -5.93
CA ARG A 54 4.92 -20.37 -5.21
C ARG A 54 6.32 -20.82 -5.63
N LYS A 55 7.33 -20.48 -4.83
CA LYS A 55 8.67 -21.01 -5.03
C LYS A 55 8.79 -22.33 -4.25
N SER A 56 9.00 -23.42 -4.98
CA SER A 56 9.29 -24.72 -4.36
C SER A 56 10.79 -24.79 -4.05
N TYR A 57 11.14 -24.44 -2.81
CA TYR A 57 12.49 -24.67 -2.28
C TYR A 57 12.50 -25.88 -1.34
N SER A 58 13.68 -26.43 -1.05
CA SER A 58 13.81 -27.38 0.05
C SER A 58 13.40 -26.71 1.37
N LYS A 59 12.80 -27.45 2.30
CA LYS A 59 12.29 -26.93 3.58
C LYS A 59 13.35 -26.14 4.37
N ILE A 60 14.61 -26.54 4.29
CA ILE A 60 15.72 -25.87 4.99
C ILE A 60 15.98 -24.49 4.39
N VAL A 61 16.01 -24.39 3.05
CA VAL A 61 16.23 -23.13 2.34
C VAL A 61 15.05 -22.19 2.56
N GLU A 62 13.84 -22.69 2.57
CA GLU A 62 12.64 -21.90 2.86
C GLU A 62 12.66 -21.33 4.28
N ALA A 63 13.01 -22.15 5.28
CA ALA A 63 13.15 -21.71 6.66
C ALA A 63 14.20 -20.61 6.81
N PHE A 64 15.34 -20.73 6.10
CA PHE A 64 16.37 -19.70 6.09
C PHE A 64 15.87 -18.38 5.46
N TYR A 65 15.19 -18.46 4.32
CA TYR A 65 14.61 -17.27 3.69
C TYR A 65 13.55 -16.58 4.56
N ASN A 66 12.69 -17.37 5.22
CA ASN A 66 11.67 -16.82 6.11
C ASN A 66 12.30 -16.15 7.34
N TRP A 67 13.35 -16.75 7.90
CA TRP A 67 14.13 -16.14 8.96
C TRP A 67 14.75 -14.82 8.52
N ALA A 68 15.44 -14.79 7.38
CA ALA A 68 16.09 -13.59 6.85
C ALA A 68 15.08 -12.46 6.57
N ARG A 69 13.91 -12.80 6.02
CA ARG A 69 12.83 -11.82 5.78
C ARG A 69 12.25 -11.26 7.08
N ALA A 70 12.07 -12.10 8.10
CA ALA A 70 11.55 -11.70 9.39
C ALA A 70 12.49 -10.73 10.11
N GLU A 71 13.82 -10.90 9.96
CA GLU A 71 14.80 -10.03 10.62
C GLU A 71 15.17 -8.78 9.80
N SER A 72 14.63 -8.61 8.59
CA SER A 72 14.87 -7.45 7.72
C SER A 72 13.54 -6.90 7.20
N LEU A 73 12.86 -6.12 8.04
CA LEU A 73 11.61 -5.46 7.70
C LEU A 73 11.86 -4.02 7.27
N TRP A 74 11.58 -3.75 6.01
CA TRP A 74 11.70 -2.42 5.41
C TRP A 74 10.32 -1.80 5.29
N VAL A 75 10.07 -0.82 6.14
CA VAL A 75 8.74 -0.27 6.42
C VAL A 75 8.46 0.96 5.58
N LEU A 76 7.34 0.95 4.87
CA LEU A 76 6.69 2.12 4.33
C LEU A 76 5.55 2.53 5.27
N GLY A 77 5.71 3.64 5.96
CA GLY A 77 4.68 4.17 6.87
C GLY A 77 3.72 5.08 6.13
N PHE A 78 2.46 4.67 6.04
CA PHE A 78 1.36 5.52 5.59
C PHE A 78 0.58 6.01 6.81
N GLY A 79 1.06 7.12 7.39
CA GLY A 79 0.49 7.69 8.61
C GLY A 79 -0.47 8.82 8.33
N THR A 80 -1.72 8.68 8.75
CA THR A 80 -2.73 9.72 8.75
C THR A 80 -3.15 10.04 10.18
N GLY A 81 -3.41 11.32 10.46
CA GLY A 81 -3.86 11.76 11.79
C GLY A 81 -2.92 11.31 12.93
N CYS A 82 -3.50 10.78 14.00
CA CYS A 82 -2.77 10.37 15.21
C CYS A 82 -1.79 9.22 14.97
N GLY A 83 -2.00 8.40 13.95
CA GLY A 83 -1.16 7.24 13.68
C GLY A 83 0.29 7.57 13.36
N ALA A 84 0.54 8.70 12.71
CA ALA A 84 1.89 9.16 12.42
C ALA A 84 2.68 9.53 13.67
N ILE A 85 1.99 9.97 14.72
CA ILE A 85 2.64 10.45 15.96
C ILE A 85 3.28 9.28 16.69
N GLU A 86 2.59 8.17 16.85
CA GLU A 86 3.08 7.00 17.59
C GLU A 86 4.10 6.15 16.79
N MET A 87 4.12 6.29 15.47
CA MET A 87 5.15 5.63 14.66
C MET A 87 6.53 6.29 14.75
N ARG A 88 6.58 7.61 14.96
CA ARG A 88 7.85 8.35 15.00
C ARG A 88 8.73 7.97 16.19
N PRO A 89 8.21 7.81 17.43
CA PRO A 89 9.03 7.43 18.59
C PRO A 89 9.73 6.09 18.43
N LEU A 90 9.23 5.18 17.59
CA LEU A 90 9.87 3.88 17.34
C LEU A 90 11.32 3.99 16.87
N MET A 91 11.66 5.08 16.16
CA MET A 91 13.01 5.31 15.65
C MET A 91 13.88 6.09 16.62
N THR A 92 13.33 6.53 17.75
CA THR A 92 14.10 7.25 18.77
C THR A 92 14.94 6.29 19.61
N PRO A 93 16.00 6.77 20.28
CA PRO A 93 16.88 5.94 21.10
C PRO A 93 16.16 5.14 22.19
N ARG A 94 14.99 5.60 22.66
CA ARG A 94 14.20 4.90 23.68
C ARG A 94 13.68 3.54 23.20
N PHE A 95 13.23 3.44 21.95
CA PHE A 95 12.63 2.22 21.40
C PHE A 95 13.55 1.54 20.40
N ASP A 96 14.34 2.31 19.66
CA ASP A 96 15.39 1.86 18.75
C ASP A 96 14.96 0.67 17.85
N ALA A 97 13.92 0.87 17.07
CA ALA A 97 13.39 -0.18 16.18
C ALA A 97 14.43 -0.67 15.15
N TYR A 98 15.45 0.14 14.83
CA TYR A 98 16.55 -0.28 13.97
C TYR A 98 17.31 -1.49 14.50
N ARG A 99 17.48 -1.59 15.82
CA ARG A 99 18.11 -2.73 16.50
C ARG A 99 17.35 -4.04 16.29
N TYR A 100 16.04 -3.94 16.05
CA TYR A 100 15.19 -5.09 15.76
C TYR A 100 15.09 -5.40 14.26
N GLY A 101 15.94 -4.80 13.42
CA GLY A 101 15.93 -5.01 11.96
C GLY A 101 14.77 -4.33 11.25
N ILE A 102 14.15 -3.33 11.88
CA ILE A 102 13.04 -2.56 11.32
C ILE A 102 13.59 -1.25 10.80
N GLN A 103 13.50 -1.01 9.49
CA GLN A 103 14.00 0.20 8.85
C GLN A 103 12.92 0.93 8.07
N TRP A 104 12.83 2.26 8.24
CA TRP A 104 11.96 3.08 7.42
C TRP A 104 12.53 3.26 6.01
N ARG A 105 11.65 3.10 5.01
CA ARG A 105 11.99 3.35 3.61
C ARG A 105 10.96 4.31 3.00
N PRO A 106 11.41 5.41 2.37
CA PRO A 106 10.50 6.43 1.85
C PRO A 106 9.81 6.04 0.55
N THR A 107 10.22 4.93 -0.07
CA THR A 107 9.68 4.52 -1.37
C THR A 107 9.08 3.11 -1.32
N PRO A 108 7.91 2.89 -1.96
CA PRO A 108 7.27 1.58 -2.03
C PRO A 108 8.17 0.52 -2.69
N ARG A 109 9.01 0.92 -3.64
CA ARG A 109 9.90 0.00 -4.37
C ARG A 109 10.98 -0.66 -3.50
N GLN A 110 11.30 -0.03 -2.36
CA GLN A 110 12.28 -0.55 -1.42
C GLN A 110 11.66 -1.19 -0.18
N ALA A 111 10.35 -1.02 0.02
CA ALA A 111 9.66 -1.52 1.20
C ALA A 111 9.05 -2.91 0.97
N ASN A 112 9.06 -3.71 2.02
CA ASN A 112 8.38 -5.01 2.07
C ASN A 112 7.23 -5.05 3.09
N LEU A 113 7.11 -4.03 3.95
CA LEU A 113 6.04 -3.89 4.91
C LEU A 113 5.37 -2.52 4.78
N LEU A 114 4.06 -2.52 4.54
CA LEU A 114 3.22 -1.33 4.56
C LEU A 114 2.54 -1.21 5.91
N ILE A 115 2.80 -0.13 6.63
CA ILE A 115 2.04 0.21 7.84
C ILE A 115 1.02 1.29 7.49
N VAL A 116 -0.24 0.96 7.65
CA VAL A 116 -1.34 1.91 7.51
C VAL A 116 -1.83 2.29 8.90
N SER A 117 -1.75 3.57 9.23
CA SER A 117 -2.10 4.05 10.56
C SER A 117 -2.99 5.29 10.53
N GLY A 118 -3.93 5.35 11.46
CA GLY A 118 -4.91 6.43 11.54
C GLY A 118 -6.11 6.21 10.59
N TYR A 119 -6.94 7.25 10.48
CA TYR A 119 -8.13 7.19 9.63
C TYR A 119 -7.76 7.28 8.15
N LEU A 120 -8.47 6.55 7.32
CA LEU A 120 -8.34 6.61 5.87
C LEU A 120 -9.58 7.24 5.25
N SER A 121 -9.40 8.33 4.52
CA SER A 121 -10.45 8.86 3.68
C SER A 121 -10.50 8.10 2.35
N VAL A 122 -11.63 8.16 1.66
CA VAL A 122 -11.80 7.60 0.32
C VAL A 122 -10.70 8.08 -0.63
N LYS A 123 -10.34 9.37 -0.54
CA LYS A 123 -9.28 9.97 -1.36
C LYS A 123 -7.87 9.42 -1.04
N THR A 124 -7.57 9.16 0.24
CA THR A 124 -6.27 8.59 0.64
C THR A 124 -6.19 7.09 0.39
N LEU A 125 -7.30 6.38 0.42
CA LEU A 125 -7.36 4.95 0.13
C LEU A 125 -6.75 4.63 -1.25
N LYS A 126 -7.08 5.40 -2.28
CA LYS A 126 -6.52 5.24 -3.63
C LYS A 126 -4.99 5.25 -3.61
N ARG A 127 -4.39 6.17 -2.85
CA ARG A 127 -2.92 6.29 -2.73
C ARG A 127 -2.29 5.12 -1.96
N VAL A 128 -2.96 4.65 -0.92
CA VAL A 128 -2.51 3.49 -0.13
C VAL A 128 -2.50 2.23 -1.00
N ILE A 129 -3.56 2.00 -1.78
CA ILE A 129 -3.65 0.87 -2.70
C ILE A 129 -2.54 0.93 -3.75
N ARG A 130 -2.33 2.10 -4.36
CA ARG A 130 -1.23 2.30 -5.31
C ARG A 130 0.13 2.02 -4.71
N SER A 131 0.38 2.51 -3.49
CA SER A 131 1.64 2.24 -2.79
C SER A 131 1.82 0.74 -2.54
N TYR A 132 0.76 0.03 -2.15
CA TYR A 132 0.79 -1.42 -1.98
C TYR A 132 1.07 -2.17 -3.28
N GLU A 133 0.45 -1.77 -4.38
CA GLU A 133 0.66 -2.40 -5.69
C GLU A 133 2.09 -2.22 -6.20
N GLN A 134 2.70 -1.06 -5.92
CA GLN A 134 4.08 -0.75 -6.28
C GLN A 134 5.13 -1.48 -5.43
N MET A 135 4.75 -2.04 -4.27
CA MET A 135 5.67 -2.81 -3.43
C MET A 135 6.00 -4.15 -4.08
N GLN A 136 7.26 -4.58 -3.87
CA GLN A 136 7.74 -5.86 -4.37
C GLN A 136 7.32 -7.02 -3.46
N SER A 137 7.10 -8.18 -4.07
CA SER A 137 6.83 -9.41 -3.31
C SER A 137 8.14 -10.02 -2.74
N PRO A 138 8.12 -10.57 -1.53
CA PRO A 138 7.00 -10.68 -0.61
C PRO A 138 6.68 -9.35 0.07
N LYS A 139 5.41 -9.05 0.26
CA LYS A 139 4.94 -7.82 0.89
C LYS A 139 3.90 -8.11 1.96
N TYR A 140 3.95 -7.35 3.04
CA TYR A 140 3.10 -7.49 4.22
C TYR A 140 2.37 -6.19 4.49
N VAL A 141 1.21 -6.28 5.14
CA VAL A 141 0.41 -5.13 5.54
C VAL A 141 0.09 -5.20 7.02
N MET A 142 0.33 -4.11 7.73
CA MET A 142 0.01 -3.96 9.13
C MET A 142 -0.95 -2.78 9.32
N GLY A 143 -2.09 -3.03 9.94
CA GLY A 143 -3.07 -2.01 10.30
C GLY A 143 -2.85 -1.52 11.73
N LEU A 144 -2.67 -0.21 11.92
CA LEU A 144 -2.42 0.39 13.21
C LEU A 144 -3.59 1.23 13.69
N GLY A 145 -4.14 0.86 14.82
CA GLY A 145 -5.19 1.57 15.53
C GLY A 145 -6.60 1.22 15.09
N SER A 146 -7.57 1.54 15.92
CA SER A 146 -8.99 1.24 15.73
C SER A 146 -9.56 1.82 14.43
N CYS A 147 -8.97 2.91 13.93
CA CYS A 147 -9.41 3.54 12.68
C CYS A 147 -9.27 2.61 11.47
N THR A 148 -8.26 1.73 11.45
CA THR A 148 -8.04 0.76 10.36
C THR A 148 -8.89 -0.50 10.51
N ILE A 149 -9.38 -0.78 11.72
CA ILE A 149 -10.14 -1.99 12.07
C ILE A 149 -11.63 -1.81 11.81
N ASN A 150 -12.21 -0.71 12.34
CA ASN A 150 -13.65 -0.46 12.30
C ASN A 150 -14.04 1.01 12.09
N GLY A 151 -13.09 1.85 11.65
CA GLY A 151 -13.29 3.29 11.50
C GLY A 151 -13.02 4.09 12.78
N GLY A 152 -12.90 3.44 13.94
CA GLY A 152 -12.58 4.07 15.22
C GLY A 152 -13.50 5.24 15.57
N MET A 153 -12.92 6.41 15.88
CA MET A 153 -13.66 7.64 16.17
C MET A 153 -14.47 8.17 14.97
N TYR A 154 -14.14 7.74 13.75
CA TYR A 154 -14.76 8.19 12.51
C TYR A 154 -15.68 7.15 11.90
N TRP A 155 -16.21 6.23 12.71
CA TRP A 155 -17.02 5.11 12.25
C TRP A 155 -18.29 5.54 11.50
N ASP A 156 -18.87 6.70 11.81
CA ASP A 156 -20.05 7.26 11.19
C ASP A 156 -19.75 8.31 10.10
N SER A 157 -18.47 8.63 9.87
CA SER A 157 -18.08 9.61 8.85
C SER A 157 -18.39 9.07 7.44
N TYR A 158 -18.96 9.92 6.60
CA TYR A 158 -19.29 9.61 5.20
C TYR A 158 -18.05 9.48 4.29
N ASN A 159 -16.94 10.09 4.67
CA ASN A 159 -15.72 10.14 3.84
C ASN A 159 -14.62 9.21 4.34
N THR A 160 -14.86 8.43 5.39
CA THR A 160 -13.85 7.55 5.99
C THR A 160 -14.20 6.10 5.73
N ILE A 161 -13.23 5.31 5.30
CA ILE A 161 -13.39 3.87 5.17
C ILE A 161 -13.46 3.23 6.55
N LYS A 162 -14.27 2.18 6.68
CA LYS A 162 -14.52 1.54 7.97
C LYS A 162 -13.52 0.42 8.26
N ARG A 163 -13.17 -0.36 7.27
CA ARG A 163 -12.34 -1.54 7.39
C ARG A 163 -11.27 -1.55 6.32
N LEU A 164 -10.02 -1.76 6.72
CA LEU A 164 -8.91 -1.82 5.77
C LEU A 164 -8.88 -3.16 5.03
N ASP A 165 -9.26 -4.25 5.69
CA ASP A 165 -9.25 -5.60 5.15
C ASP A 165 -10.24 -5.83 3.98
N ASP A 166 -11.24 -4.96 3.82
CA ASP A 166 -12.11 -4.99 2.65
C ASP A 166 -11.38 -4.58 1.36
N TYR A 167 -10.26 -3.86 1.47
CA TYR A 167 -9.54 -3.26 0.33
C TYR A 167 -8.13 -3.79 0.14
N LEU A 168 -7.48 -4.23 1.22
CA LEU A 168 -6.11 -4.74 1.23
C LEU A 168 -6.02 -5.94 2.18
N PRO A 169 -5.18 -6.93 1.87
CA PRO A 169 -4.93 -8.06 2.77
C PRO A 169 -4.08 -7.59 3.95
N VAL A 170 -4.64 -7.61 5.15
CA VAL A 170 -3.93 -7.21 6.37
C VAL A 170 -3.44 -8.44 7.10
N ASP A 171 -2.13 -8.51 7.37
CA ASP A 171 -1.50 -9.62 8.06
C ASP A 171 -1.62 -9.48 9.58
N VAL A 172 -1.48 -8.27 10.11
CA VAL A 172 -1.52 -7.99 11.54
C VAL A 172 -2.25 -6.68 11.83
N TYR A 173 -3.13 -6.70 12.81
CA TYR A 173 -3.75 -5.51 13.38
C TYR A 173 -3.21 -5.21 14.78
N ILE A 174 -2.89 -3.95 15.03
CA ILE A 174 -2.54 -3.45 16.35
C ILE A 174 -3.68 -2.59 16.87
N THR A 175 -4.34 -3.05 17.92
CA THR A 175 -5.52 -2.41 18.50
C THR A 175 -5.12 -1.23 19.39
N GLY A 176 -5.98 -0.23 19.46
CA GLY A 176 -5.83 0.95 20.31
C GLY A 176 -6.25 2.22 19.60
N CYS A 177 -6.50 3.28 20.38
CA CYS A 177 -6.83 4.61 19.84
C CYS A 177 -6.13 5.69 20.70
N MET A 178 -4.86 5.81 20.61
CA MET A 178 -3.80 5.30 19.71
C MET A 178 -2.97 4.27 20.47
N PRO A 179 -2.52 3.17 19.84
CA PRO A 179 -1.65 2.21 20.50
C PRO A 179 -0.26 2.79 20.75
N ARG A 180 0.29 2.50 21.93
CA ARG A 180 1.62 2.96 22.30
C ARG A 180 2.73 2.33 21.44
N PRO A 181 3.93 2.93 21.37
CA PRO A 181 5.07 2.38 20.63
C PRO A 181 5.46 0.96 21.07
N GLU A 182 5.28 0.60 22.35
CA GLU A 182 5.53 -0.76 22.85
C GLU A 182 4.57 -1.78 22.21
N ALA A 183 3.31 -1.40 22.00
CA ALA A 183 2.34 -2.24 21.31
C ALA A 183 2.70 -2.44 19.83
N LEU A 184 3.30 -1.41 19.19
CA LEU A 184 3.81 -1.54 17.84
C LEU A 184 4.98 -2.54 17.79
N LEU A 185 5.92 -2.46 18.71
CA LEU A 185 7.03 -3.44 18.78
C LEU A 185 6.51 -4.87 18.95
N SER A 186 5.53 -5.08 19.84
CA SER A 186 4.87 -6.38 20.00
C SER A 186 4.17 -6.84 18.72
N GLY A 187 3.55 -5.91 17.97
CA GLY A 187 2.96 -6.19 16.66
C GLY A 187 4.00 -6.62 15.63
N PHE A 188 5.17 -5.99 15.60
CA PHE A 188 6.28 -6.42 14.75
C PHE A 188 6.79 -7.81 15.13
N ASP A 189 6.90 -8.12 16.42
CA ASP A 189 7.30 -9.47 16.86
C ASP A 189 6.28 -10.52 16.42
N THR A 190 4.99 -10.21 16.51
CA THR A 190 3.91 -11.07 16.01
C THR A 190 4.06 -11.30 14.50
N LEU A 191 4.28 -10.23 13.72
CA LEU A 191 4.49 -10.35 12.28
C LEU A 191 5.71 -11.19 11.95
N LYS A 192 6.83 -11.00 12.66
CA LYS A 192 8.05 -11.80 12.50
C LYS A 192 7.80 -13.29 12.76
N GLN A 193 7.00 -13.63 13.77
CA GLN A 193 6.62 -15.02 14.05
C GLN A 193 5.78 -15.62 12.92
N ILE A 194 4.82 -14.85 12.37
CA ILE A 194 4.00 -15.26 11.23
C ILE A 194 4.88 -15.52 10.00
N ILE A 195 5.84 -14.63 9.72
CA ILE A 195 6.77 -14.78 8.58
C ILE A 195 7.68 -16.00 8.77
N LYS A 196 8.25 -16.20 9.98
CA LYS A 196 9.10 -17.37 10.31
C LYS A 196 8.33 -18.68 10.16
N ALA A 197 7.04 -18.68 10.50
CA ALA A 197 6.17 -19.83 10.33
C ALA A 197 5.74 -20.08 8.87
N GLY A 198 6.14 -19.21 7.92
CA GLY A 198 5.74 -19.31 6.53
C GLY A 198 4.28 -18.95 6.23
N LYS A 199 3.59 -18.34 7.20
CA LYS A 199 2.15 -18.00 7.12
C LYS A 199 1.87 -16.57 6.64
N GLY A 200 2.87 -15.77 6.31
CA GLY A 200 2.72 -14.42 5.77
C GLY A 200 2.28 -14.46 4.30
N GLU A 201 1.04 -14.86 4.05
CA GLU A 201 0.50 -15.09 2.69
C GLU A 201 -0.43 -13.98 2.20
N GLY A 202 -0.45 -12.81 2.85
CA GLY A 202 -1.34 -11.70 2.47
C GLY A 202 -1.25 -11.34 1.00
N ALA A 203 -0.06 -11.34 0.41
CA ALA A 203 0.13 -11.08 -1.01
C ALA A 203 -0.49 -12.16 -1.92
N ASN A 204 -0.47 -13.43 -1.50
CA ASN A 204 -1.10 -14.54 -2.24
C ASN A 204 -2.62 -14.46 -2.11
N ILE A 205 -3.13 -14.16 -0.91
CA ILE A 205 -4.57 -13.95 -0.67
C ILE A 205 -5.09 -12.79 -1.54
N TYR A 206 -4.32 -11.72 -1.67
CA TYR A 206 -4.67 -10.61 -2.56
C TYR A 206 -4.73 -11.04 -4.02
N ALA A 207 -3.78 -11.86 -4.47
CA ALA A 207 -3.75 -12.37 -5.83
C ALA A 207 -4.90 -13.33 -6.14
N GLU A 208 -5.23 -14.22 -5.20
CA GLU A 208 -6.33 -15.18 -5.33
C GLU A 208 -7.71 -14.49 -5.35
N ASN A 209 -7.89 -13.47 -4.50
CA ASN A 209 -9.15 -12.72 -4.37
C ASN A 209 -9.11 -11.35 -5.08
N PHE A 210 -8.23 -11.19 -6.06
CA PHE A 210 -7.99 -9.91 -6.71
C PHE A 210 -9.27 -9.25 -7.26
N ALA A 211 -10.13 -10.03 -7.92
CA ALA A 211 -11.38 -9.52 -8.47
C ALA A 211 -12.31 -8.94 -7.40
N GLN A 212 -12.38 -9.57 -6.22
CA GLN A 212 -13.18 -9.10 -5.09
C GLN A 212 -12.62 -7.79 -4.52
N TYR A 213 -11.30 -7.74 -4.27
CA TYR A 213 -10.65 -6.51 -3.80
C TYR A 213 -10.84 -5.35 -4.78
N LYS A 214 -10.66 -5.59 -6.08
CA LYS A 214 -10.88 -4.57 -7.11
C LYS A 214 -12.34 -4.11 -7.19
N ALA A 215 -13.31 -5.00 -7.06
CA ALA A 215 -14.71 -4.64 -7.02
C ALA A 215 -15.02 -3.71 -5.82
N ASN A 216 -14.53 -4.05 -4.62
CA ASN A 216 -14.68 -3.23 -3.42
C ASN A 216 -14.01 -1.86 -3.58
N GLN A 217 -12.79 -1.84 -4.15
CA GLN A 217 -12.05 -0.61 -4.40
C GLN A 217 -12.79 0.31 -5.38
N LYS A 218 -13.27 -0.23 -6.51
CA LYS A 218 -14.04 0.54 -7.51
C LYS A 218 -15.37 1.03 -6.98
N ALA A 219 -16.04 0.29 -6.09
CA ALA A 219 -17.30 0.71 -5.49
C ALA A 219 -17.18 1.97 -4.63
N VAL A 220 -16.03 2.15 -3.97
CA VAL A 220 -15.78 3.28 -3.06
C VAL A 220 -15.07 4.42 -3.77
N ILE A 221 -14.11 4.12 -4.63
CA ILE A 221 -13.33 5.11 -5.38
C ILE A 221 -14.01 5.32 -6.74
N LYS A 222 -14.90 6.31 -6.79
CA LYS A 222 -15.67 6.63 -8.01
C LYS A 222 -14.79 7.08 -9.19
N ASP A 223 -13.66 7.75 -8.89
CA ASP A 223 -12.74 8.30 -9.87
C ASP A 223 -11.47 7.46 -9.99
N TRP A 224 -11.62 6.13 -10.04
CA TRP A 224 -10.48 5.22 -10.11
C TRP A 224 -9.59 5.47 -11.32
N ASP A 225 -10.21 5.72 -12.46
CA ASP A 225 -9.53 5.91 -13.75
C ASP A 225 -9.07 7.36 -13.99
N MET A 226 -9.49 8.30 -13.13
CA MET A 226 -9.05 9.69 -13.25
C MET A 226 -7.65 9.89 -12.64
N PRO A 227 -6.72 10.49 -13.37
CA PRO A 227 -5.44 10.91 -12.80
C PRO A 227 -5.66 11.90 -11.65
N ASP A 228 -4.84 11.80 -10.59
CA ASP A 228 -4.94 12.63 -9.38
C ASP A 228 -4.56 14.11 -9.60
N TYR A 229 -4.94 14.71 -10.71
CA TYR A 229 -4.64 16.12 -11.02
C TYR A 229 -5.67 17.13 -10.50
N SER A 230 -6.69 16.67 -9.78
CA SER A 230 -7.63 17.61 -9.13
C SER A 230 -7.02 18.09 -7.80
N TRP A 231 -6.27 19.16 -7.89
CA TRP A 231 -5.86 20.01 -6.76
C TRP A 231 -6.97 20.99 -6.42
#